data_33dd24d7aa095ccf5a7a372590c41a78
#
_entry.id   33dd24d7aa095ccf5a7a372590c41a78
#
_cell.length_a   1.000
_cell.length_b   1.000
_cell.length_c   1.000
_cell.angle_alpha   90.00
_cell.angle_beta   90.00
_cell.angle_gamma   90.00
#
_symmetry.space_group_name_H-M   'P 1'
#
loop_
_entity.id
_entity.type
_entity.pdbx_description
1 polymer ?
#
loop_
_entity_poly.entity_id
_entity_poly.type
_entity_poly.pdbx_seq_one_letter_code
_entity_poly.pdbx_strand_id
1 'polypeptide(L)'
;NLDEDSTVLITRDDLYQIVFNLMENGIKYNRPGGTVTVTLTRGIDLAKLTVTDTGMGIPAEALGHIFERFYRVDKARSRQTGGSGLGLSIVRAIVSRNRGEIQVDSQVGTGTRFHVTFPIFDTEVDDA
;
A
#
# COMPACT_ATOMS: atom_id res chain seq x y z
N ASN A 1 -13.57 -5.39 6.62
CA ASN A 1 -14.50 -4.38 6.99
C ASN A 1 -14.18 -3.79 8.35
N LEU A 2 -14.40 -2.49 8.48
CA LEU A 2 -14.04 -1.81 9.72
C LEU A 2 -15.10 -2.03 10.78
N ASP A 3 -14.64 -1.96 12.03
CA ASP A 3 -15.49 -2.08 13.19
C ASP A 3 -16.57 -0.99 13.18
N GLU A 4 -17.78 -1.34 13.57
CA GLU A 4 -18.87 -0.36 13.62
C GLU A 4 -18.67 0.72 14.67
N ASP A 5 -17.92 0.41 15.71
CA ASP A 5 -17.75 1.31 16.85
C ASP A 5 -16.63 2.30 16.65
N SER A 6 -15.93 2.26 15.54
CA SER A 6 -14.82 3.17 15.28
C SER A 6 -14.80 3.59 13.83
N THR A 7 -14.18 4.75 13.58
CA THR A 7 -14.11 5.31 12.25
C THR A 7 -12.67 5.68 11.91
N VAL A 8 -12.22 5.23 10.76
CA VAL A 8 -10.98 5.70 10.18
C VAL A 8 -11.32 6.89 9.31
N LEU A 9 -10.60 8.01 9.50
CA LEU A 9 -10.87 9.23 8.75
C LEU A 9 -10.28 9.13 7.35
N ILE A 10 -10.86 8.23 6.56
CA ILE A 10 -10.48 8.08 5.18
C ILE A 10 -11.75 7.76 4.39
N THR A 11 -11.88 8.36 3.22
CA THR A 11 -13.04 8.08 2.40
C THR A 11 -12.93 6.69 1.78
N ARG A 12 -14.09 6.13 1.41
CA ARG A 12 -14.10 4.84 0.73
C ARG A 12 -13.29 4.88 -0.56
N ASP A 13 -13.41 5.97 -1.31
CA ASP A 13 -12.68 6.10 -2.57
C ASP A 13 -11.18 6.13 -2.37
N ASP A 14 -10.72 6.85 -1.36
CA ASP A 14 -9.30 6.92 -1.04
C ASP A 14 -8.76 5.55 -0.63
N LEU A 15 -9.50 4.84 0.23
CA LEU A 15 -9.09 3.51 0.65
C LEU A 15 -9.04 2.55 -0.53
N TYR A 16 -10.04 2.63 -1.42
CA TYR A 16 -10.06 1.80 -2.61
C TYR A 16 -8.83 2.05 -3.49
N GLN A 17 -8.47 3.33 -3.68
CA GLN A 17 -7.32 3.67 -4.49
C GLN A 17 -6.02 3.10 -3.92
N ILE A 18 -5.85 3.17 -2.60
CA ILE A 18 -4.67 2.62 -1.95
C ILE A 18 -4.60 1.11 -2.18
N VAL A 19 -5.68 0.41 -1.85
CA VAL A 19 -5.71 -1.04 -1.96
C VAL A 19 -5.51 -1.48 -3.40
N PHE A 20 -6.22 -0.84 -4.33
CA PHE A 20 -6.13 -1.20 -5.74
C PHE A 20 -4.71 -1.03 -6.27
N ASN A 21 -4.09 0.12 -5.99
CA ASN A 21 -2.75 0.38 -6.51
C ASN A 21 -1.71 -0.54 -5.92
N LEU A 22 -1.81 -0.86 -4.62
CA LEU A 22 -0.86 -1.78 -4.01
C LEU A 22 -1.05 -3.20 -4.50
N MET A 23 -2.29 -3.64 -4.66
CA MET A 23 -2.58 -4.97 -5.20
C MET A 23 -2.11 -5.09 -6.64
N GLU A 24 -2.41 -4.09 -7.45
CA GLU A 24 -2.00 -4.11 -8.85
C GLU A 24 -0.49 -4.17 -8.97
N ASN A 25 0.21 -3.41 -8.14
CA ASN A 25 1.67 -3.45 -8.11
C ASN A 25 2.18 -4.85 -7.76
N GLY A 26 1.56 -5.49 -6.76
CA GLY A 26 1.95 -6.83 -6.35
C GLY A 26 1.68 -7.87 -7.42
N ILE A 27 0.63 -7.68 -8.21
CA ILE A 27 0.31 -8.60 -9.31
C ILE A 27 1.28 -8.41 -10.47
N LYS A 28 1.55 -7.16 -10.85
CA LYS A 28 2.39 -6.86 -12.02
C LYS A 28 3.80 -7.38 -11.87
N TYR A 29 4.35 -7.33 -10.68
CA TYR A 29 5.76 -7.68 -10.46
C TYR A 29 5.92 -9.01 -9.74
N ASN A 30 4.86 -9.80 -9.72
CA ASN A 30 4.92 -11.13 -9.11
C ASN A 30 5.44 -12.15 -10.11
N ARG A 31 5.80 -13.32 -9.58
CA ARG A 31 6.21 -14.46 -10.38
C ARG A 31 4.99 -15.32 -10.69
N PRO A 32 5.06 -16.16 -11.75
CA PRO A 32 3.98 -17.11 -12.00
C PRO A 32 3.75 -18.01 -10.78
N GLY A 33 2.51 -18.18 -10.40
CA GLY A 33 2.17 -18.97 -9.22
C GLY A 33 2.35 -18.25 -7.91
N GLY A 34 2.75 -16.97 -7.95
CA GLY A 34 2.91 -16.18 -6.73
C GLY A 34 1.58 -15.73 -6.15
N THR A 35 1.66 -15.09 -4.98
CA THR A 35 0.46 -14.64 -4.27
C THR A 35 0.55 -13.17 -3.91
N VAL A 36 -0.61 -12.55 -3.72
CA VAL A 36 -0.74 -11.22 -3.13
C VAL A 36 -1.75 -11.36 -2.00
N THR A 37 -1.34 -10.99 -0.80
CA THR A 37 -2.18 -11.10 0.38
C THR A 37 -2.47 -9.72 0.94
N VAL A 38 -3.75 -9.41 1.17
CA VAL A 38 -4.18 -8.14 1.74
C VAL A 38 -4.76 -8.42 3.12
N THR A 39 -4.24 -7.72 4.13
CA THR A 39 -4.70 -7.89 5.51
C THR A 39 -5.02 -6.53 6.09
N LEU A 40 -6.17 -6.42 6.73
CA LEU A 40 -6.55 -5.22 7.45
C LEU A 40 -6.77 -5.58 8.91
N THR A 41 -6.01 -4.95 9.80
CA THR A 41 -6.13 -5.19 11.23
C THR A 41 -6.39 -3.86 11.93
N ARG A 42 -7.02 -3.97 13.11
CA ARG A 42 -7.35 -2.80 13.91
C ARG A 42 -6.70 -2.94 15.27
N GLY A 43 -5.91 -1.92 15.64
CA GLY A 43 -5.37 -1.81 16.99
C GLY A 43 -6.22 -0.87 17.82
N ILE A 44 -5.65 -0.37 18.90
CA ILE A 44 -6.37 0.55 19.79
C ILE A 44 -6.51 1.92 19.12
N ASP A 45 -5.42 2.43 18.57
CA ASP A 45 -5.37 3.78 18.00
C ASP A 45 -5.21 3.80 16.50
N LEU A 46 -4.86 2.68 15.89
CA LEU A 46 -4.49 2.63 14.49
C LEU A 46 -5.15 1.47 13.78
N ALA A 47 -5.50 1.70 12.53
CA ALA A 47 -5.82 0.63 11.60
C ALA A 47 -4.60 0.39 10.72
N LYS A 48 -4.31 -0.86 10.43
CA LYS A 48 -3.14 -1.23 9.63
C LYS A 48 -3.57 -2.07 8.45
N LEU A 49 -3.21 -1.59 7.27
CA LEU A 49 -3.40 -2.32 6.02
C LEU A 49 -2.04 -2.85 5.58
N THR A 50 -1.97 -4.14 5.32
CA THR A 50 -0.73 -4.78 4.86
C THR A 50 -1.01 -5.46 3.54
N VAL A 51 -0.16 -5.19 2.54
CA VAL A 51 -0.23 -5.86 1.24
C VAL A 51 1.11 -6.53 1.01
N THR A 52 1.10 -7.85 0.95
CA THR A 52 2.31 -8.67 0.83
C THR A 52 2.26 -9.44 -0.48
N ASP A 53 3.35 -9.39 -1.22
CA ASP A 53 3.46 -10.22 -2.43
C ASP A 53 4.70 -11.10 -2.36
N THR A 54 4.69 -12.15 -3.19
CA THR A 54 5.81 -13.08 -3.32
C THR A 54 6.57 -12.83 -4.61
N GLY A 55 6.66 -11.57 -5.01
CA GLY A 55 7.25 -11.19 -6.27
C GLY A 55 8.76 -11.10 -6.25
N MET A 56 9.28 -10.33 -7.18
CA MET A 56 10.74 -10.23 -7.36
C MET A 56 11.43 -9.39 -6.29
N GLY A 57 10.67 -8.61 -5.54
CA GLY A 57 11.25 -7.72 -4.54
C GLY A 57 11.80 -6.44 -5.15
N ILE A 58 12.25 -5.55 -4.29
CA ILE A 58 12.79 -4.24 -4.69
C ILE A 58 14.21 -4.13 -4.17
N PRO A 59 15.19 -3.83 -5.03
CA PRO A 59 16.57 -3.65 -4.56
C PRO A 59 16.66 -2.52 -3.53
N ALA A 60 17.55 -2.66 -2.57
CA ALA A 60 17.71 -1.69 -1.50
C ALA A 60 17.95 -0.28 -2.04
N GLU A 61 18.74 -0.17 -3.09
CA GLU A 61 19.07 1.14 -3.67
C GLU A 61 17.85 1.81 -4.32
N ALA A 62 16.80 1.05 -4.64
CA ALA A 62 15.59 1.61 -5.24
C ALA A 62 14.55 2.00 -4.20
N LEU A 63 14.62 1.46 -2.98
CA LEU A 63 13.56 1.66 -1.98
C LEU A 63 13.30 3.13 -1.66
N GLY A 64 14.33 3.97 -1.70
CA GLY A 64 14.15 5.39 -1.43
C GLY A 64 13.47 6.16 -2.55
N HIS A 65 13.26 5.53 -3.70
CA HIS A 65 12.74 6.21 -4.89
C HIS A 65 11.39 5.71 -5.36
N ILE A 66 10.89 4.60 -4.79
CA ILE A 66 9.71 3.91 -5.38
C ILE A 66 8.45 4.76 -5.34
N PHE A 67 8.39 5.78 -4.48
CA PHE A 67 7.23 6.66 -4.39
C PHE A 67 7.37 7.91 -5.26
N GLU A 68 8.50 8.07 -5.95
CA GLU A 68 8.68 9.20 -6.84
C GLU A 68 7.86 8.99 -8.11
N ARG A 69 7.31 10.08 -8.62
CA ARG A 69 6.49 10.01 -9.83
C ARG A 69 7.34 9.53 -11.01
N PHE A 70 6.80 8.58 -11.75
CA PHE A 70 7.42 8.03 -12.95
C PHE A 70 8.68 7.19 -12.69
N TYR A 71 9.03 6.96 -11.42
CA TYR A 71 10.16 6.08 -11.12
C TYR A 71 9.79 4.63 -11.41
N ARG A 72 10.69 3.90 -12.03
CA ARG A 72 10.50 2.48 -12.34
C ARG A 72 11.77 1.74 -12.01
N VAL A 73 11.64 0.67 -11.24
CA VAL A 73 12.78 -0.17 -10.86
C VAL A 73 13.33 -0.88 -12.08
N ASP A 74 12.45 -1.35 -12.97
CA ASP A 74 12.82 -2.05 -14.20
C ASP A 74 12.00 -1.43 -15.33
N LYS A 75 12.63 -0.57 -16.10
CA LYS A 75 11.93 0.18 -17.14
C LYS A 75 11.40 -0.71 -18.24
N ALA A 76 12.16 -1.75 -18.62
CA ALA A 76 11.71 -2.65 -19.67
C ALA A 76 10.50 -3.45 -19.23
N ARG A 77 10.53 -3.97 -18.00
CA ARG A 77 9.41 -4.73 -17.47
C ARG A 77 8.18 -3.85 -17.26
N SER A 78 8.38 -2.62 -16.80
CA SER A 78 7.27 -1.69 -16.61
C SER A 78 6.58 -1.40 -17.92
N ARG A 79 7.32 -1.26 -19.01
CA ARG A 79 6.71 -1.05 -20.32
C ARG A 79 5.90 -2.26 -20.76
N GLN A 80 6.40 -3.47 -20.50
CA GLN A 80 5.67 -4.70 -20.85
C GLN A 80 4.38 -4.82 -20.07
N THR A 81 4.37 -4.39 -18.81
CA THR A 81 3.18 -4.49 -17.95
C THR A 81 2.25 -3.30 -18.10
N GLY A 82 2.67 -2.28 -18.84
CA GLY A 82 1.84 -1.09 -19.03
C GLY A 82 1.84 -0.14 -17.85
N GLY A 83 2.78 -0.27 -16.93
CA GLY A 83 2.83 0.62 -15.77
C GLY A 83 3.21 2.03 -16.12
N SER A 84 2.53 3.01 -15.51
CA SER A 84 2.77 4.43 -15.74
C SER A 84 3.84 5.01 -14.83
N GLY A 85 4.15 4.32 -13.72
CA GLY A 85 5.05 4.86 -12.72
C GLY A 85 4.39 5.83 -11.77
N LEU A 86 3.05 5.90 -11.77
CA LEU A 86 2.33 6.83 -10.91
C LEU A 86 1.64 6.17 -9.72
N GLY A 87 1.41 4.85 -9.77
CA GLY A 87 0.59 4.16 -8.78
C GLY A 87 1.06 4.36 -7.35
N LEU A 88 2.35 4.17 -7.10
CA LEU A 88 2.87 4.30 -5.74
C LEU A 88 2.93 5.75 -5.28
N SER A 89 3.20 6.69 -6.18
CA SER A 89 3.18 8.11 -5.79
C SER A 89 1.76 8.55 -5.42
N ILE A 90 0.76 8.03 -6.10
CA ILE A 90 -0.63 8.29 -5.76
C ILE A 90 -0.96 7.75 -4.38
N VAL A 91 -0.53 6.50 -4.10
CA VAL A 91 -0.74 5.89 -2.79
C VAL A 91 -0.15 6.76 -1.68
N ARG A 92 1.09 7.18 -1.85
CA ARG A 92 1.76 8.00 -0.83
C ARG A 92 1.02 9.31 -0.60
N ALA A 93 0.57 9.96 -1.67
CA ALA A 93 -0.16 11.21 -1.56
C ALA A 93 -1.48 11.03 -0.79
N ILE A 94 -2.22 9.96 -1.10
CA ILE A 94 -3.47 9.68 -0.43
C ILE A 94 -3.25 9.37 1.05
N VAL A 95 -2.24 8.56 1.35
CA VAL A 95 -1.90 8.19 2.73
C VAL A 95 -1.57 9.45 3.53
N SER A 96 -0.72 10.32 2.98
CA SER A 96 -0.33 11.56 3.67
C SER A 96 -1.53 12.48 3.91
N ARG A 97 -2.41 12.60 2.91
CA ARG A 97 -3.60 13.43 3.01
C ARG A 97 -4.52 12.96 4.13
N ASN A 98 -4.51 11.67 4.42
CA ASN A 98 -5.36 11.09 5.46
C ASN A 98 -4.62 10.88 6.78
N ARG A 99 -3.49 11.54 6.96
CA ARG A 99 -2.71 11.49 8.20
C ARG A 99 -2.17 10.12 8.51
N GLY A 100 -1.99 9.29 7.49
CA GLY A 100 -1.43 7.97 7.65
C GLY A 100 0.05 7.95 7.38
N GLU A 101 0.62 6.76 7.50
CA GLU A 101 2.01 6.50 7.18
C GLU A 101 2.09 5.26 6.32
N ILE A 102 3.06 5.23 5.42
CA ILE A 102 3.30 4.05 4.61
C ILE A 102 4.77 3.65 4.75
N GLN A 103 4.99 2.35 4.94
CA GLN A 103 6.31 1.76 5.04
C GLN A 103 6.39 0.58 4.10
N VAL A 104 7.60 0.26 3.68
CA VAL A 104 7.83 -0.85 2.76
C VAL A 104 9.00 -1.68 3.24
N ASP A 105 8.81 -3.00 3.26
CA ASP A 105 9.86 -3.98 3.49
C ASP A 105 9.96 -4.82 2.24
N SER A 106 11.17 -5.03 1.74
CA SER A 106 11.33 -5.81 0.53
C SER A 106 12.67 -6.52 0.53
N GLN A 107 12.67 -7.70 -0.10
CA GLN A 107 13.87 -8.48 -0.27
C GLN A 107 13.84 -9.09 -1.67
N VAL A 108 14.89 -8.84 -2.43
CA VAL A 108 15.01 -9.36 -3.78
C VAL A 108 14.93 -10.89 -3.74
N GLY A 109 14.09 -11.45 -4.61
CA GLY A 109 13.88 -12.89 -4.68
C GLY A 109 12.82 -13.43 -3.73
N THR A 110 12.36 -12.62 -2.78
CA THR A 110 11.36 -13.05 -1.79
C THR A 110 10.02 -12.35 -1.98
N GLY A 111 10.03 -11.02 -2.12
CA GLY A 111 8.82 -10.25 -2.31
C GLY A 111 8.85 -8.93 -1.60
N THR A 112 7.68 -8.32 -1.52
CA THR A 112 7.52 -6.97 -0.97
C THR A 112 6.33 -6.91 -0.06
N ARG A 113 6.43 -6.13 1.02
CA ARG A 113 5.34 -5.90 1.95
C ARG A 113 5.19 -4.41 2.18
N PHE A 114 4.01 -3.90 1.90
CA PHE A 114 3.64 -2.51 2.19
C PHE A 114 2.78 -2.48 3.43
N HIS A 115 3.09 -1.59 4.35
CA HIS A 115 2.32 -1.35 5.57
C HIS A 115 1.78 0.07 5.53
N VAL A 116 0.48 0.21 5.61
CA VAL A 116 -0.17 1.52 5.67
C VAL A 116 -0.93 1.60 6.99
N THR A 117 -0.70 2.66 7.76
CA THR A 117 -1.39 2.85 9.03
C THR A 117 -2.17 4.16 9.00
N PHE A 118 -3.35 4.13 9.61
CA PHE A 118 -4.23 5.29 9.72
C PHE A 118 -4.69 5.45 11.15
N PRO A 119 -4.88 6.70 11.62
CA PRO A 119 -5.48 6.90 12.94
C PRO A 119 -6.94 6.44 12.95
N ILE A 120 -7.37 5.91 14.07
CA ILE A 120 -8.75 5.50 14.29
C ILE A 120 -9.38 6.45 15.30
N PHE A 121 -10.62 6.86 15.03
CA PHE A 121 -11.37 7.70 15.94
C PHE A 121 -12.59 6.91 16.40
N ASP A 122 -12.75 6.83 17.72
CA ASP A 122 -13.90 6.15 18.31
C ASP A 122 -15.10 7.07 18.25
N THR A 123 -16.16 6.61 17.58
CA THR A 123 -17.36 7.45 17.42
C THR A 123 -18.07 7.71 18.74
N GLU A 124 -17.93 6.81 19.70
CA GLU A 124 -18.55 7.03 21.02
C GLU A 124 -17.87 8.16 21.77
N VAL A 125 -16.55 8.30 21.61
CA VAL A 125 -15.83 9.38 22.24
C VAL A 125 -16.27 10.73 21.68
N ASP A 126 -16.52 10.76 20.38
CA ASP A 126 -16.91 12.01 19.72
C ASP A 126 -18.28 12.49 20.18
N ASP A 127 -19.12 11.60 20.65
CA ASP A 127 -20.46 11.95 21.11
C ASP A 127 -20.47 12.54 22.51
N ALA A 128 -19.40 12.43 23.21
CA ALA A 128 -19.31 12.86 24.61
C ALA A 128 -19.17 14.38 24.78
#